data_04da0b25116b35604965edaf0607c337
#
_entry.id   04da0b25116b35604965edaf0607c337
#
_cell.length_a   1.000
_cell.length_b   1.000
_cell.length_c   1.000
_cell.angle_alpha   90.00
_cell.angle_beta   90.00
_cell.angle_gamma   90.00
#
_symmetry.space_group_name_H-M   'P 1'
#
loop_
_entity.id
_entity.type
_entity.pdbx_description
1 polymer ?
#
loop_
_entity_poly.entity_id
_entity_poly.type
_entity_poly.pdbx_seq_one_letter_code
_entity_poly.pdbx_strand_id
1 'polypeptide(L)'
;MATETQPAPRGAGRPFTRTLWLIFLGGLALRAAFLVFEPPTFPVGDERTYLTWGTQYLPSGRVGFSPFRMHLIFHPPLYPYFIAGLQTFRGGLAVVQWVQVALSALLVPAVGRVGARAFGERPGLVAAGITAAFPELVWFAPHFWSETVMLFLLWWCFERLLEADATGRVFPAGLAGLLLGLTALTRETVLYFAPLAALWLAWRPSRPSGGRRGAVFLAAALLTVAPWTLRNWIVFRTFIPVSTSAGLNLWQGNVAQTREEVYDEYFSVDGRIGQYRYATRKGIEAIIARQPWWFFEKLVAEMPHFWGDSQTLIHLRRRAYGERAPAFTWAAAAVVVLPYLAVLGLFAVGLARTPIDRRRALVAGFLAYYVLLHVVAYGFPRYRLPILPAVFLFAAAGWVGGRERSLAPGLGRRVLAYALAGGLALSLVPGYAENVAHPAFHTSHD
;
A
#
# COMPACT_ATOMS: atom_id res chain seq x y z
N MET A 1 10.21 36.03 24.07
CA MET A 1 9.34 35.03 23.45
C MET A 1 9.74 33.69 24.00
N ALA A 2 8.99 33.20 24.97
CA ALA A 2 9.25 31.91 25.63
C ALA A 2 8.82 30.79 24.68
N THR A 3 9.77 29.96 24.25
CA THR A 3 9.49 28.72 23.52
C THR A 3 8.85 27.75 24.49
N GLU A 4 7.53 27.56 24.38
CA GLU A 4 6.81 26.47 25.02
C GLU A 4 7.41 25.13 24.56
N THR A 5 8.20 24.55 25.42
CA THR A 5 8.68 23.16 25.26
C THR A 5 7.47 22.24 25.41
N GLN A 6 6.94 21.74 24.30
CA GLN A 6 5.93 20.67 24.34
C GLN A 6 6.48 19.50 25.20
N PRO A 7 5.74 19.04 26.20
CA PRO A 7 6.16 17.93 27.05
C PRO A 7 6.36 16.69 26.18
N ALA A 8 7.42 15.93 26.49
CA ALA A 8 7.71 14.65 25.85
C ALA A 8 6.46 13.75 25.91
N PRO A 9 6.11 13.05 24.84
CA PRO A 9 4.93 12.20 24.82
C PRO A 9 5.09 11.13 25.92
N ARG A 10 4.18 11.19 26.88
CA ARG A 10 4.05 10.12 27.90
C ARG A 10 3.82 8.81 27.13
N GLY A 11 4.50 7.74 27.53
CA GLY A 11 4.24 6.41 26.98
C GLY A 11 2.75 6.10 27.04
N ALA A 12 2.24 5.43 26.02
CA ALA A 12 0.81 5.10 25.89
C ALA A 12 0.25 4.56 27.23
N GLY A 13 -0.83 5.17 27.72
CA GLY A 13 -1.40 4.82 29.01
C GLY A 13 -1.87 3.35 29.04
N ARG A 14 -1.89 2.72 30.23
CA ARG A 14 -2.43 1.35 30.40
C ARG A 14 -3.81 1.15 29.74
N PRO A 15 -4.76 2.11 29.85
CA PRO A 15 -6.08 2.01 29.19
C PRO A 15 -5.98 1.97 27.66
N PHE A 16 -5.11 2.81 27.04
CA PHE A 16 -4.89 2.81 25.60
C PHE A 16 -4.39 1.44 25.12
N THR A 17 -3.35 0.92 25.77
CA THR A 17 -2.75 -0.37 25.39
C THR A 17 -3.78 -1.50 25.51
N ARG A 18 -4.56 -1.57 26.59
CA ARG A 18 -5.62 -2.57 26.78
C ARG A 18 -6.67 -2.50 25.67
N THR A 19 -7.19 -1.31 25.39
CA THR A 19 -8.21 -1.11 24.34
C THR A 19 -7.66 -1.48 22.97
N LEU A 20 -6.43 -1.10 22.66
CA LEU A 20 -5.78 -1.43 21.39
C LEU A 20 -5.65 -2.95 21.19
N TRP A 21 -5.30 -3.71 22.25
CA TRP A 21 -5.23 -5.16 22.17
C TRP A 21 -6.61 -5.81 22.05
N LEU A 22 -7.66 -5.25 22.65
CA LEU A 22 -9.04 -5.74 22.43
C LEU A 22 -9.49 -5.50 20.97
N ILE A 23 -9.17 -4.36 20.39
CA ILE A 23 -9.47 -4.08 18.98
C ILE A 23 -8.69 -5.06 18.08
N PHE A 24 -7.41 -5.32 18.39
CA PHE A 24 -6.61 -6.32 17.67
C PHE A 24 -7.24 -7.70 17.72
N LEU A 25 -7.63 -8.18 18.90
CA LEU A 25 -8.27 -9.50 19.07
C LEU A 25 -9.59 -9.59 18.30
N GLY A 26 -10.42 -8.54 18.34
CA GLY A 26 -11.64 -8.46 17.53
C GLY A 26 -11.35 -8.50 16.02
N GLY A 27 -10.33 -7.76 15.57
CA GLY A 27 -9.88 -7.74 14.18
C GLY A 27 -9.28 -9.09 13.72
N LEU A 28 -8.58 -9.80 14.61
CA LEU A 28 -8.06 -11.15 14.36
C LEU A 28 -9.21 -12.15 14.25
N ALA A 29 -10.17 -12.10 15.19
CA ALA A 29 -11.34 -12.99 15.16
C ALA A 29 -12.16 -12.79 13.89
N LEU A 30 -12.37 -11.53 13.45
CA LEU A 30 -13.09 -11.23 12.21
C LEU A 30 -12.40 -11.82 10.98
N ARG A 31 -11.07 -11.69 10.86
CA ARG A 31 -10.29 -12.25 9.74
C ARG A 31 -10.24 -13.77 9.77
N ALA A 32 -10.11 -14.34 10.95
CA ALA A 32 -10.16 -15.80 11.15
C ALA A 32 -11.53 -16.36 10.76
N ALA A 33 -12.60 -15.72 11.20
CA ALA A 33 -13.96 -16.09 10.80
C ALA A 33 -14.14 -15.96 9.27
N PHE A 34 -13.65 -14.87 8.67
CA PHE A 34 -13.71 -14.68 7.23
C PHE A 34 -12.99 -15.83 6.49
N LEU A 35 -11.75 -16.18 6.88
CA LEU A 35 -11.01 -17.30 6.30
C LEU A 35 -11.77 -18.63 6.41
N VAL A 36 -12.41 -18.88 7.56
CA VAL A 36 -13.11 -20.17 7.81
C VAL A 36 -14.43 -20.28 7.03
N PHE A 37 -15.16 -19.16 6.90
CA PHE A 37 -16.48 -19.15 6.28
C PHE A 37 -16.49 -18.72 4.81
N GLU A 38 -15.37 -18.20 4.29
CA GLU A 38 -15.28 -17.85 2.87
C GLU A 38 -15.31 -19.11 2.01
N PRO A 39 -16.17 -19.16 0.98
CA PRO A 39 -16.17 -20.29 0.03
C PRO A 39 -14.81 -20.39 -0.67
N PRO A 40 -14.35 -21.62 -1.00
CA PRO A 40 -13.15 -21.81 -1.80
C PRO A 40 -13.21 -21.00 -3.10
N THR A 41 -12.17 -20.24 -3.38
CA THR A 41 -12.07 -19.39 -4.57
C THR A 41 -10.86 -19.78 -5.40
N PHE A 42 -11.00 -19.70 -6.74
CA PHE A 42 -9.86 -19.93 -7.62
C PHE A 42 -8.93 -18.72 -7.64
N PRO A 43 -7.61 -18.91 -7.56
CA PRO A 43 -6.64 -17.83 -7.70
C PRO A 43 -6.73 -17.18 -9.09
N VAL A 44 -6.72 -15.84 -9.14
CA VAL A 44 -6.78 -15.08 -10.39
C VAL A 44 -5.66 -14.05 -10.46
N GLY A 45 -5.22 -13.74 -11.68
CA GLY A 45 -4.19 -12.71 -11.92
C GLY A 45 -2.89 -12.98 -11.15
N ASP A 46 -2.43 -11.99 -10.40
CA ASP A 46 -1.16 -12.08 -9.66
C ASP A 46 -1.16 -13.17 -8.58
N GLU A 47 -2.32 -13.53 -8.00
CA GLU A 47 -2.39 -14.66 -7.04
C GLU A 47 -1.91 -15.95 -7.66
N ARG A 48 -2.39 -16.24 -8.88
CA ARG A 48 -1.97 -17.43 -9.63
C ARG A 48 -0.45 -17.42 -9.87
N THR A 49 0.09 -16.26 -10.23
CA THR A 49 1.52 -16.09 -10.44
C THR A 49 2.31 -16.31 -9.16
N TYR A 50 1.93 -15.70 -8.05
CA TYR A 50 2.61 -15.86 -6.76
C TYR A 50 2.54 -17.29 -6.25
N LEU A 51 1.39 -17.96 -6.38
CA LEU A 51 1.23 -19.36 -6.03
C LEU A 51 2.12 -20.26 -6.89
N THR A 52 2.09 -20.11 -8.21
CA THR A 52 2.95 -20.88 -9.13
C THR A 52 4.42 -20.73 -8.75
N TRP A 53 4.86 -19.53 -8.45
CA TRP A 53 6.26 -19.30 -8.07
C TRP A 53 6.59 -19.90 -6.69
N GLY A 54 5.72 -19.66 -5.71
CA GLY A 54 5.92 -20.17 -4.37
C GLY A 54 5.85 -21.68 -4.25
N THR A 55 4.92 -22.33 -5.00
CA THR A 55 4.67 -23.76 -4.84
C THR A 55 5.45 -24.64 -5.82
N GLN A 56 5.76 -24.13 -7.02
CA GLN A 56 6.36 -24.93 -8.08
C GLN A 56 7.81 -24.56 -8.37
N TYR A 57 8.08 -23.27 -8.60
CA TYR A 57 9.41 -22.85 -9.06
C TYR A 57 10.44 -22.78 -7.94
N LEU A 58 10.11 -22.23 -6.79
CA LEU A 58 11.04 -22.10 -5.67
C LEU A 58 11.38 -23.47 -5.02
N PRO A 59 10.40 -24.34 -4.69
CA PRO A 59 10.70 -25.62 -4.06
C PRO A 59 11.45 -26.59 -4.96
N SER A 60 11.32 -26.48 -6.28
CA SER A 60 12.03 -27.36 -7.22
C SER A 60 13.54 -27.15 -7.31
N GLY A 61 14.12 -26.27 -6.47
CA GLY A 61 15.52 -25.88 -6.53
C GLY A 61 15.91 -25.17 -7.83
N ARG A 62 14.92 -24.94 -8.67
CA ARG A 62 15.09 -24.36 -10.01
C ARG A 62 15.32 -22.86 -9.98
N VAL A 63 15.28 -22.24 -8.81
CA VAL A 63 15.48 -20.80 -8.58
C VAL A 63 16.86 -20.59 -7.98
N GLY A 64 17.86 -20.69 -8.81
CA GLY A 64 19.22 -20.33 -8.43
C GLY A 64 19.69 -19.10 -9.17
N PHE A 65 21.01 -18.91 -9.21
CA PHE A 65 21.68 -17.92 -10.04
C PHE A 65 21.63 -18.26 -11.55
N SER A 66 20.75 -19.16 -11.97
CA SER A 66 20.64 -19.57 -13.38
C SER A 66 20.00 -18.46 -14.22
N PRO A 67 20.67 -17.98 -15.28
CA PRO A 67 20.14 -16.97 -16.20
C PRO A 67 18.92 -17.47 -16.99
N PHE A 68 18.75 -18.79 -17.13
CA PHE A 68 17.64 -19.38 -17.90
C PHE A 68 16.26 -19.28 -17.22
N ARG A 69 16.16 -18.66 -16.02
CA ARG A 69 14.91 -18.57 -15.26
C ARG A 69 14.50 -17.12 -15.04
N MET A 70 14.35 -16.42 -16.13
CA MET A 70 14.05 -15.01 -16.22
C MET A 70 12.68 -14.58 -15.63
N HIS A 71 11.74 -15.51 -15.43
CA HIS A 71 10.40 -15.18 -14.93
C HIS A 71 10.39 -14.57 -13.52
N LEU A 72 11.36 -14.93 -12.68
CA LEU A 72 11.42 -14.52 -11.27
C LEU A 72 11.89 -13.07 -11.03
N ILE A 73 12.18 -12.32 -12.08
CA ILE A 73 12.55 -10.91 -11.95
C ILE A 73 11.36 -9.97 -12.24
N PHE A 74 10.25 -10.51 -12.75
CA PHE A 74 9.11 -9.67 -13.10
C PHE A 74 8.43 -9.08 -11.87
N HIS A 75 8.27 -9.86 -10.80
CA HIS A 75 7.73 -9.38 -9.51
C HIS A 75 8.82 -9.33 -8.43
N PRO A 76 8.65 -8.52 -7.38
CA PRO A 76 9.50 -8.53 -6.21
C PRO A 76 9.54 -9.90 -5.52
N PRO A 77 10.70 -10.32 -4.95
CA PRO A 77 10.93 -11.71 -4.57
C PRO A 77 10.31 -12.12 -3.23
N LEU A 78 10.15 -11.20 -2.28
CA LEU A 78 9.88 -11.58 -0.88
C LEU A 78 8.58 -12.38 -0.73
N TYR A 79 7.53 -12.00 -1.44
CA TYR A 79 6.24 -12.66 -1.27
C TYR A 79 6.20 -14.10 -1.83
N PRO A 80 6.72 -14.39 -3.04
CA PRO A 80 6.87 -15.79 -3.47
C PRO A 80 7.74 -16.63 -2.53
N TYR A 81 8.84 -16.07 -1.98
CA TYR A 81 9.67 -16.76 -0.99
C TYR A 81 8.94 -16.99 0.34
N PHE A 82 8.11 -16.05 0.75
CA PHE A 82 7.23 -16.19 1.92
C PHE A 82 6.27 -17.39 1.75
N ILE A 83 5.62 -17.51 0.57
CA ILE A 83 4.78 -18.67 0.27
C ILE A 83 5.61 -19.94 0.27
N ALA A 84 6.74 -19.97 -0.46
CA ALA A 84 7.60 -21.14 -0.59
C ALA A 84 8.08 -21.66 0.78
N GLY A 85 8.47 -20.77 1.68
CA GLY A 85 8.92 -21.14 3.02
C GLY A 85 7.80 -21.71 3.89
N LEU A 86 6.66 -21.04 3.91
CA LEU A 86 5.56 -21.43 4.80
C LEU A 86 4.81 -22.69 4.33
N GLN A 87 4.68 -22.91 3.04
CA GLN A 87 4.01 -24.11 2.53
C GLN A 87 4.75 -25.44 2.84
N THR A 88 6.04 -25.37 3.25
CA THR A 88 6.78 -26.56 3.67
C THR A 88 6.31 -27.15 4.99
N PHE A 89 5.60 -26.38 5.80
CA PHE A 89 5.01 -26.87 7.05
C PHE A 89 3.79 -27.75 6.79
N ARG A 90 3.49 -28.65 7.75
CA ARG A 90 2.27 -29.45 7.70
C ARG A 90 1.05 -28.52 7.63
N GLY A 91 0.23 -28.66 6.62
CA GLY A 91 -0.91 -27.79 6.32
C GLY A 91 -0.74 -26.95 5.06
N GLY A 92 0.49 -26.86 4.51
CA GLY A 92 0.74 -26.27 3.19
C GLY A 92 0.25 -24.82 3.06
N LEU A 93 -0.56 -24.54 2.06
CA LEU A 93 -1.10 -23.20 1.80
C LEU A 93 -2.02 -22.68 2.91
N ALA A 94 -2.66 -23.54 3.69
CA ALA A 94 -3.45 -23.08 4.83
C ALA A 94 -2.57 -22.40 5.89
N VAL A 95 -1.33 -22.86 6.09
CA VAL A 95 -0.37 -22.17 6.98
C VAL A 95 -0.08 -20.77 6.46
N VAL A 96 0.12 -20.60 5.15
CA VAL A 96 0.32 -19.29 4.53
C VAL A 96 -0.85 -18.36 4.82
N GLN A 97 -2.10 -18.84 4.64
CA GLN A 97 -3.31 -18.05 4.89
C GLN A 97 -3.44 -17.65 6.36
N TRP A 98 -3.23 -18.59 7.31
CA TRP A 98 -3.28 -18.26 8.75
C TRP A 98 -2.20 -17.27 9.18
N VAL A 99 -0.98 -17.39 8.65
CA VAL A 99 0.08 -16.41 8.91
C VAL A 99 -0.30 -15.05 8.33
N GLN A 100 -0.85 -14.98 7.12
CA GLN A 100 -1.33 -13.72 6.53
C GLN A 100 -2.47 -13.09 7.36
N VAL A 101 -3.41 -13.88 7.84
CA VAL A 101 -4.47 -13.43 8.75
C VAL A 101 -3.87 -12.80 10.01
N ALA A 102 -2.86 -13.43 10.61
CA ALA A 102 -2.16 -12.89 11.78
C ALA A 102 -1.41 -11.59 11.44
N LEU A 103 -0.68 -11.53 10.32
CA LEU A 103 0.02 -10.32 9.86
C LEU A 103 -0.96 -9.17 9.56
N SER A 104 -2.08 -9.47 8.91
CA SER A 104 -3.14 -8.48 8.65
C SER A 104 -3.76 -7.95 9.96
N ALA A 105 -3.95 -8.80 10.96
CA ALA A 105 -4.43 -8.38 12.27
C ALA A 105 -3.38 -7.52 13.00
N LEU A 106 -2.08 -7.87 12.91
CA LEU A 106 -0.97 -7.10 13.50
C LEU A 106 -0.78 -5.72 12.86
N LEU A 107 -1.41 -5.43 11.73
CA LEU A 107 -1.53 -4.07 11.18
C LEU A 107 -2.32 -3.15 12.14
N VAL A 108 -3.31 -3.67 12.85
CA VAL A 108 -4.17 -2.89 13.78
C VAL A 108 -3.34 -2.19 14.86
N PRO A 109 -2.50 -2.88 15.67
CA PRO A 109 -1.67 -2.21 16.66
C PRO A 109 -0.59 -1.32 16.05
N ALA A 110 -0.09 -1.60 14.86
CA ALA A 110 0.84 -0.70 14.17
C ALA A 110 0.18 0.66 13.87
N VAL A 111 -0.99 0.65 13.24
CA VAL A 111 -1.76 1.87 12.91
C VAL A 111 -2.19 2.61 14.18
N GLY A 112 -2.66 1.90 15.20
CA GLY A 112 -3.03 2.51 16.47
C GLY A 112 -1.88 3.24 17.16
N ARG A 113 -0.67 2.66 17.15
CA ARG A 113 0.55 3.29 17.73
C ARG A 113 1.06 4.46 16.89
N VAL A 114 1.03 4.34 15.57
CA VAL A 114 1.31 5.48 14.67
C VAL A 114 0.34 6.61 14.94
N GLY A 115 -0.96 6.30 15.07
CA GLY A 115 -2.00 7.25 15.41
C GLY A 115 -1.76 7.93 16.76
N ALA A 116 -1.47 7.16 17.80
CA ALA A 116 -1.20 7.70 19.14
C ALA A 116 -0.01 8.67 19.15
N ARG A 117 1.06 8.34 18.39
CA ARG A 117 2.27 9.18 18.32
C ARG A 117 2.12 10.44 17.46
N ALA A 118 1.32 10.39 16.40
CA ALA A 118 1.19 11.49 15.46
C ALA A 118 -0.10 12.30 15.62
N PHE A 119 -1.20 11.67 16.02
CA PHE A 119 -2.53 12.30 16.06
C PHE A 119 -3.15 12.30 17.47
N GLY A 120 -2.62 11.52 18.41
CA GLY A 120 -3.13 11.34 19.76
C GLY A 120 -3.81 9.97 19.97
N GLU A 121 -3.99 9.58 21.25
CA GLU A 121 -4.47 8.23 21.61
C GLU A 121 -5.87 7.93 21.07
N ARG A 122 -6.83 8.89 21.20
CA ARG A 122 -8.19 8.70 20.71
C ARG A 122 -8.27 8.52 19.21
N PRO A 123 -7.68 9.40 18.35
CA PRO A 123 -7.59 9.15 16.91
C PRO A 123 -6.88 7.83 16.57
N GLY A 124 -5.83 7.46 17.33
CA GLY A 124 -5.14 6.20 17.16
C GLY A 124 -6.04 4.98 17.36
N LEU A 125 -6.87 4.97 18.42
CA LEU A 125 -7.84 3.90 18.68
C LEU A 125 -8.94 3.83 17.62
N VAL A 126 -9.45 4.98 17.16
CA VAL A 126 -10.46 5.03 16.09
C VAL A 126 -9.89 4.50 14.79
N ALA A 127 -8.67 4.92 14.40
CA ALA A 127 -8.00 4.41 13.21
C ALA A 127 -7.70 2.91 13.30
N ALA A 128 -7.32 2.40 14.48
CA ALA A 128 -7.16 0.97 14.74
C ALA A 128 -8.48 0.22 14.56
N GLY A 129 -9.60 0.76 15.07
CA GLY A 129 -10.94 0.20 14.90
C GLY A 129 -11.35 0.13 13.42
N ILE A 130 -11.13 1.22 12.67
CA ILE A 130 -11.37 1.23 11.23
C ILE A 130 -10.49 0.16 10.54
N THR A 131 -9.19 0.10 10.85
CA THR A 131 -8.27 -0.91 10.30
C THR A 131 -8.71 -2.34 10.61
N ALA A 132 -9.24 -2.59 11.81
CA ALA A 132 -9.70 -3.90 12.25
C ALA A 132 -10.90 -4.39 11.42
N ALA A 133 -11.86 -3.50 11.13
CA ALA A 133 -13.13 -3.83 10.52
C ALA A 133 -13.25 -3.48 9.03
N PHE A 134 -12.25 -2.82 8.43
CA PHE A 134 -12.35 -2.35 7.04
C PHE A 134 -12.45 -3.50 6.05
N PRO A 135 -13.54 -3.58 5.25
CA PRO A 135 -13.86 -4.78 4.47
C PRO A 135 -12.77 -5.21 3.50
N GLU A 136 -12.12 -4.25 2.79
CA GLU A 136 -11.01 -4.59 1.88
C GLU A 136 -9.83 -5.22 2.63
N LEU A 137 -9.46 -4.73 3.81
CA LEU A 137 -8.35 -5.29 4.59
C LEU A 137 -8.68 -6.67 5.19
N VAL A 138 -9.95 -6.92 5.50
CA VAL A 138 -10.42 -8.23 5.93
C VAL A 138 -10.38 -9.21 4.76
N TRP A 139 -10.87 -8.77 3.60
CA TRP A 139 -10.89 -9.60 2.39
C TRP A 139 -9.48 -9.97 1.91
N PHE A 140 -8.54 -9.02 1.89
CA PHE A 140 -7.16 -9.30 1.45
C PHE A 140 -6.38 -10.24 2.40
N ALA A 141 -6.82 -10.40 3.65
CA ALA A 141 -6.07 -11.16 4.65
C ALA A 141 -5.80 -12.61 4.26
N PRO A 142 -6.77 -13.43 3.85
CA PRO A 142 -6.55 -14.84 3.49
C PRO A 142 -6.11 -15.03 2.02
N HIS A 143 -6.26 -14.03 1.16
CA HIS A 143 -5.95 -14.17 -0.26
C HIS A 143 -4.44 -14.07 -0.53
N PHE A 144 -3.98 -14.75 -1.60
CA PHE A 144 -2.55 -14.82 -1.93
C PHE A 144 -2.04 -13.59 -2.66
N TRP A 145 -2.26 -12.42 -2.04
CA TRP A 145 -1.80 -11.12 -2.52
C TRP A 145 -0.66 -10.59 -1.64
N SER A 146 0.33 -9.98 -2.26
CA SER A 146 1.50 -9.42 -1.57
C SER A 146 1.17 -8.25 -0.64
N GLU A 147 -0.02 -7.65 -0.81
CA GLU A 147 -0.48 -6.46 -0.09
C GLU A 147 -0.55 -6.66 1.42
N THR A 148 -0.96 -7.85 1.89
CA THR A 148 -1.04 -8.15 3.33
C THR A 148 0.33 -8.06 4.00
N VAL A 149 1.34 -8.72 3.41
CA VAL A 149 2.72 -8.69 3.92
C VAL A 149 3.31 -7.28 3.81
N MET A 150 3.08 -6.62 2.68
CA MET A 150 3.50 -5.24 2.47
C MET A 150 2.95 -4.28 3.52
N LEU A 151 1.64 -4.30 3.77
CA LEU A 151 0.98 -3.44 4.76
C LEU A 151 1.54 -3.63 6.16
N PHE A 152 1.73 -4.88 6.58
CA PHE A 152 2.33 -5.20 7.86
C PHE A 152 3.73 -4.59 7.99
N LEU A 153 4.62 -4.87 7.05
CA LEU A 153 6.01 -4.39 7.08
C LEU A 153 6.06 -2.85 7.03
N LEU A 154 5.29 -2.24 6.14
CA LEU A 154 5.27 -0.80 5.92
C LEU A 154 4.80 -0.03 7.17
N TRP A 155 3.69 -0.45 7.79
CA TRP A 155 3.13 0.31 8.92
C TRP A 155 3.88 0.07 10.22
N TRP A 156 4.55 -1.06 10.39
CA TRP A 156 5.55 -1.25 11.44
C TRP A 156 6.82 -0.41 11.18
N CYS A 157 7.21 -0.20 9.91
CA CYS A 157 8.27 0.76 9.57
C CYS A 157 7.90 2.18 10.05
N PHE A 158 6.69 2.66 9.76
CA PHE A 158 6.21 3.97 10.22
C PHE A 158 6.21 4.07 11.75
N GLU A 159 5.80 3.04 12.43
CA GLU A 159 5.81 2.98 13.88
C GLU A 159 7.24 3.13 14.42
N ARG A 160 8.22 2.44 13.83
CA ARG A 160 9.63 2.54 14.20
C ARG A 160 10.25 3.88 13.82
N LEU A 161 9.88 4.49 12.68
CA LEU A 161 10.29 5.85 12.32
C LEU A 161 9.87 6.86 13.38
N LEU A 162 8.60 6.82 13.78
CA LEU A 162 8.08 7.72 14.82
C LEU A 162 8.69 7.43 16.21
N GLU A 163 9.02 6.20 16.51
CA GLU A 163 9.75 5.86 17.73
C GLU A 163 11.18 6.41 17.70
N ALA A 164 11.90 6.25 16.59
CA ALA A 164 13.23 6.82 16.40
C ALA A 164 13.23 8.34 16.56
N ASP A 165 12.19 9.01 16.02
CA ASP A 165 12.00 10.44 16.22
C ASP A 165 11.71 10.80 17.67
N ALA A 166 10.85 10.07 18.37
CA ALA A 166 10.47 10.35 19.75
C ALA A 166 11.63 10.11 20.73
N THR A 167 12.34 8.99 20.58
CA THR A 167 13.38 8.56 21.52
C THR A 167 14.77 9.10 21.21
N GLY A 168 15.03 9.49 19.95
CA GLY A 168 16.38 9.85 19.49
C GLY A 168 17.32 8.67 19.29
N ARG A 169 16.86 7.43 19.50
CA ARG A 169 17.67 6.22 19.40
C ARG A 169 17.90 5.83 17.94
N VAL A 170 19.07 5.24 17.67
CA VAL A 170 19.46 4.78 16.33
C VAL A 170 18.86 3.42 16.00
N PHE A 171 18.71 2.53 16.99
CA PHE A 171 18.18 1.18 16.78
C PHE A 171 16.78 1.15 16.14
N PRO A 172 15.78 1.92 16.60
CA PRO A 172 14.49 1.97 15.91
C PRO A 172 14.60 2.49 14.45
N ALA A 173 15.55 3.39 14.15
CA ALA A 173 15.80 3.86 12.80
C ALA A 173 16.36 2.74 11.90
N GLY A 174 17.32 1.96 12.40
CA GLY A 174 17.84 0.79 11.68
C GLY A 174 16.78 -0.27 11.42
N LEU A 175 15.93 -0.56 12.43
CA LEU A 175 14.82 -1.49 12.27
C LEU A 175 13.78 -0.98 11.28
N ALA A 176 13.49 0.33 11.27
CA ALA A 176 12.62 0.94 10.27
C ALA A 176 13.19 0.78 8.86
N GLY A 177 14.50 0.96 8.68
CA GLY A 177 15.18 0.75 7.41
C GLY A 177 15.10 -0.70 6.93
N LEU A 178 15.37 -1.67 7.82
CA LEU A 178 15.18 -3.10 7.53
C LEU A 178 13.74 -3.40 7.06
N LEU A 179 12.74 -2.91 7.79
CA LEU A 179 11.33 -3.12 7.45
C LEU A 179 10.97 -2.47 6.11
N LEU A 180 11.50 -1.28 5.80
CA LEU A 180 11.29 -0.64 4.50
C LEU A 180 11.94 -1.43 3.37
N GLY A 181 13.15 -1.93 3.57
CA GLY A 181 13.85 -2.78 2.59
C GLY A 181 13.07 -4.08 2.31
N LEU A 182 12.56 -4.75 3.35
CA LEU A 182 11.69 -5.91 3.21
C LEU A 182 10.36 -5.55 2.50
N THR A 183 9.78 -4.38 2.83
CA THR A 183 8.60 -3.88 2.10
C THR A 183 8.91 -3.69 0.62
N ALA A 184 10.07 -3.11 0.28
CA ALA A 184 10.49 -2.91 -1.10
C ALA A 184 10.69 -4.24 -1.85
N LEU A 185 11.23 -5.26 -1.18
CA LEU A 185 11.32 -6.62 -1.72
C LEU A 185 9.95 -7.32 -1.86
N THR A 186 8.89 -6.76 -1.26
CA THR A 186 7.50 -7.19 -1.46
C THR A 186 6.83 -6.38 -2.57
N ARG A 187 7.06 -5.07 -2.57
CA ARG A 187 6.60 -4.09 -3.59
C ARG A 187 7.60 -2.95 -3.70
N GLU A 188 8.25 -2.83 -4.84
CA GLU A 188 9.36 -1.90 -5.08
C GLU A 188 8.97 -0.41 -4.95
N THR A 189 7.70 -0.07 -5.13
CA THR A 189 7.18 1.29 -5.10
C THR A 189 7.57 2.06 -3.83
N VAL A 190 7.74 1.40 -2.70
CA VAL A 190 8.10 2.05 -1.42
C VAL A 190 9.59 2.38 -1.30
N LEU A 191 10.46 1.77 -2.12
CA LEU A 191 11.90 2.01 -2.07
C LEU A 191 12.25 3.48 -2.34
N TYR A 192 11.53 4.10 -3.26
CA TYR A 192 11.74 5.50 -3.65
C TYR A 192 11.30 6.49 -2.55
N PHE A 193 10.56 6.03 -1.55
CA PHE A 193 10.25 6.83 -0.36
C PHE A 193 11.41 6.86 0.66
N ALA A 194 12.37 5.93 0.57
CA ALA A 194 13.47 5.82 1.52
C ALA A 194 14.28 7.12 1.70
N PRO A 195 14.69 7.84 0.63
CA PRO A 195 15.40 9.11 0.78
C PRO A 195 14.57 10.18 1.51
N LEU A 196 13.26 10.26 1.23
CA LEU A 196 12.36 11.23 1.87
C LEU A 196 12.22 10.96 3.37
N ALA A 197 12.07 9.69 3.76
CA ALA A 197 12.01 9.29 5.17
C ALA A 197 13.37 9.50 5.89
N ALA A 198 14.49 9.25 5.21
CA ALA A 198 15.82 9.52 5.75
C ALA A 198 16.04 11.03 5.99
N LEU A 199 15.66 11.87 5.04
CA LEU A 199 15.70 13.33 5.16
C LEU A 199 14.78 13.81 6.30
N TRP A 200 13.58 13.24 6.41
CA TRP A 200 12.67 13.53 7.51
C TRP A 200 13.29 13.19 8.87
N LEU A 201 13.96 12.05 9.02
CA LEU A 201 14.69 11.69 10.25
C LEU A 201 15.86 12.63 10.52
N ALA A 202 16.60 13.01 9.47
CA ALA A 202 17.78 13.86 9.55
C ALA A 202 17.41 15.31 9.92
N TRP A 203 16.34 15.82 9.37
CA TRP A 203 15.91 17.22 9.55
C TRP A 203 15.26 17.43 10.93
N ARG A 204 16.11 17.56 11.94
CA ARG A 204 15.69 17.91 13.30
C ARG A 204 16.69 18.89 13.92
N PRO A 205 16.45 20.21 13.79
CA PRO A 205 17.38 21.25 14.26
C PRO A 205 17.79 21.12 15.73
N SER A 206 16.85 20.62 16.57
CA SER A 206 17.06 20.49 18.02
C SER A 206 17.80 19.22 18.49
N ARG A 207 18.22 18.32 17.58
CA ARG A 207 18.90 17.07 17.93
C ARG A 207 20.03 16.74 16.96
N PRO A 208 21.31 16.87 17.35
CA PRO A 208 22.48 16.62 16.49
C PRO A 208 22.53 15.20 15.89
N SER A 209 21.88 14.21 16.51
CA SER A 209 21.87 12.81 16.05
C SER A 209 20.90 12.54 14.88
N GLY A 210 20.22 13.55 14.34
CA GLY A 210 19.26 13.40 13.23
C GLY A 210 19.90 12.80 11.99
N GLY A 211 21.01 13.36 11.54
CA GLY A 211 21.75 12.87 10.37
C GLY A 211 22.17 11.40 10.49
N ARG A 212 22.69 11.00 11.67
CA ARG A 212 23.07 9.60 11.94
C ARG A 212 21.87 8.64 11.83
N ARG A 213 20.71 9.03 12.35
CA ARG A 213 19.49 8.19 12.26
C ARG A 213 19.01 8.05 10.83
N GLY A 214 18.98 9.15 10.06
CA GLY A 214 18.65 9.12 8.64
C GLY A 214 19.61 8.24 7.84
N ALA A 215 20.92 8.37 8.09
CA ALA A 215 21.94 7.54 7.45
C ALA A 215 21.78 6.05 7.79
N VAL A 216 21.58 5.70 9.07
CA VAL A 216 21.39 4.29 9.50
C VAL A 216 20.11 3.71 8.93
N PHE A 217 19.01 4.46 8.91
CA PHE A 217 17.77 4.05 8.27
C PHE A 217 17.98 3.74 6.77
N LEU A 218 18.58 4.67 6.03
CA LEU A 218 18.82 4.51 4.59
C LEU A 218 19.78 3.35 4.30
N ALA A 219 20.88 3.26 5.06
CA ALA A 219 21.83 2.17 4.93
C ALA A 219 21.18 0.80 5.19
N ALA A 220 20.37 0.67 6.26
CA ALA A 220 19.65 -0.56 6.55
C ALA A 220 18.67 -0.94 5.45
N ALA A 221 17.92 0.03 4.89
CA ALA A 221 17.00 -0.22 3.78
C ALA A 221 17.75 -0.71 2.52
N LEU A 222 18.83 -0.03 2.15
CA LEU A 222 19.63 -0.38 0.97
C LEU A 222 20.35 -1.72 1.16
N LEU A 223 20.94 -1.98 2.32
CA LEU A 223 21.60 -3.25 2.63
C LEU A 223 20.61 -4.44 2.61
N THR A 224 19.37 -4.22 2.99
CA THR A 224 18.33 -5.26 2.90
C THR A 224 17.99 -5.62 1.45
N VAL A 225 17.98 -4.64 0.55
CA VAL A 225 17.68 -4.85 -0.89
C VAL A 225 18.92 -5.31 -1.66
N ALA A 226 20.11 -4.91 -1.22
CA ALA A 226 21.38 -5.12 -1.94
C ALA A 226 21.67 -6.57 -2.36
N PRO A 227 21.43 -7.63 -1.55
CA PRO A 227 21.66 -9.01 -1.98
C PRO A 227 20.86 -9.38 -3.23
N TRP A 228 19.60 -8.94 -3.31
CA TRP A 228 18.76 -9.19 -4.47
C TRP A 228 19.19 -8.36 -5.69
N THR A 229 19.53 -7.10 -5.49
CA THR A 229 20.07 -6.23 -6.56
C THR A 229 21.39 -6.80 -7.12
N LEU A 230 22.28 -7.27 -6.23
CA LEU A 230 23.55 -7.88 -6.61
C LEU A 230 23.31 -9.17 -7.42
N ARG A 231 22.39 -10.01 -6.96
CA ARG A 231 21.97 -11.21 -7.73
C ARG A 231 21.46 -10.82 -9.12
N ASN A 232 20.61 -9.80 -9.22
CA ASN A 232 20.11 -9.33 -10.51
C ASN A 232 21.25 -8.84 -11.43
N TRP A 233 22.19 -8.08 -10.87
CA TRP A 233 23.37 -7.62 -11.60
C TRP A 233 24.23 -8.78 -12.10
N ILE A 234 24.51 -9.79 -11.29
CA ILE A 234 25.31 -10.95 -11.66
C ILE A 234 24.64 -11.75 -12.79
N VAL A 235 23.34 -12.00 -12.65
CA VAL A 235 22.57 -12.87 -13.57
C VAL A 235 22.24 -12.18 -14.89
N PHE A 236 21.79 -10.91 -14.82
CA PHE A 236 21.23 -10.21 -15.99
C PHE A 236 22.17 -9.16 -16.58
N ARG A 237 23.31 -8.88 -15.95
CA ARG A 237 24.26 -7.83 -16.35
C ARG A 237 23.58 -6.47 -16.55
N THR A 238 22.51 -6.22 -15.80
CA THR A 238 21.70 -5.00 -15.85
C THR A 238 21.35 -4.59 -14.44
N PHE A 239 21.43 -3.29 -14.14
CA PHE A 239 21.06 -2.77 -12.84
C PHE A 239 19.53 -2.77 -12.70
N ILE A 240 19.01 -3.67 -11.89
CA ILE A 240 17.59 -3.82 -11.57
C ILE A 240 17.50 -3.92 -10.05
N PRO A 241 17.08 -2.84 -9.38
CA PRO A 241 17.03 -2.82 -7.92
C PRO A 241 16.20 -3.95 -7.34
N VAL A 242 14.97 -4.14 -7.81
CA VAL A 242 14.05 -5.16 -7.29
C VAL A 242 13.43 -5.99 -8.41
N SER A 243 12.62 -5.39 -9.28
CA SER A 243 11.88 -6.10 -10.32
C SER A 243 11.83 -5.36 -11.66
N THR A 244 11.30 -6.01 -12.69
CA THR A 244 11.16 -5.43 -14.03
C THR A 244 9.75 -4.97 -14.34
N SER A 245 8.80 -5.14 -13.42
CA SER A 245 7.39 -4.74 -13.62
C SER A 245 7.19 -3.23 -13.75
N ALA A 246 8.10 -2.43 -13.19
CA ALA A 246 8.02 -0.97 -13.26
C ALA A 246 7.98 -0.43 -14.70
N GLY A 247 8.77 -1.02 -15.62
CA GLY A 247 8.79 -0.60 -17.02
C GLY A 247 7.45 -0.80 -17.72
N LEU A 248 6.83 -1.98 -17.54
CA LEU A 248 5.52 -2.28 -18.10
C LEU A 248 4.42 -1.38 -17.52
N ASN A 249 4.43 -1.17 -16.20
CA ASN A 249 3.46 -0.28 -15.55
C ASN A 249 3.61 1.18 -16.03
N LEU A 250 4.85 1.63 -16.25
CA LEU A 250 5.11 2.97 -16.79
C LEU A 250 4.58 3.09 -18.22
N TRP A 251 4.79 2.10 -19.06
CA TRP A 251 4.31 2.12 -20.44
C TRP A 251 2.79 2.02 -20.49
N GLN A 252 2.20 0.99 -19.88
CA GLN A 252 0.76 0.75 -19.86
C GLN A 252 -0.03 1.96 -19.33
N GLY A 253 0.46 2.61 -18.30
CA GLY A 253 -0.18 3.79 -17.75
C GLY A 253 -0.03 5.06 -18.60
N ASN A 254 0.84 5.07 -19.62
CA ASN A 254 1.16 6.29 -20.36
C ASN A 254 0.82 6.25 -21.86
N VAL A 255 0.15 5.21 -22.33
CA VAL A 255 -0.30 5.09 -23.73
C VAL A 255 -1.81 4.93 -23.80
N ALA A 256 -2.37 5.26 -24.96
CA ALA A 256 -3.80 5.10 -25.23
C ALA A 256 -4.17 3.66 -25.69
N GLN A 257 -3.18 2.80 -25.91
CA GLN A 257 -3.37 1.41 -26.29
C GLN A 257 -4.11 0.65 -25.19
N THR A 258 -4.91 -0.32 -25.58
CA THR A 258 -5.53 -1.26 -24.64
C THR A 258 -4.48 -2.08 -23.92
N ARG A 259 -4.86 -2.65 -22.79
CA ARG A 259 -3.95 -3.52 -22.03
C ARG A 259 -3.49 -4.71 -22.86
N GLU A 260 -4.36 -5.28 -23.66
CA GLU A 260 -4.09 -6.41 -24.53
C GLU A 260 -3.03 -6.06 -25.57
N GLU A 261 -3.23 -4.95 -26.31
CA GLU A 261 -2.26 -4.47 -27.30
C GLU A 261 -0.87 -4.22 -26.67
N VAL A 262 -0.83 -3.61 -25.48
CA VAL A 262 0.44 -3.40 -24.76
C VAL A 262 1.09 -4.72 -24.39
N TYR A 263 0.32 -5.72 -23.93
CA TYR A 263 0.84 -7.02 -23.55
C TYR A 263 1.33 -7.82 -24.76
N ASP A 264 0.59 -7.81 -25.87
CA ASP A 264 0.98 -8.49 -27.11
C ASP A 264 2.30 -7.91 -27.64
N GLU A 265 2.42 -6.60 -27.71
CA GLU A 265 3.65 -5.91 -28.11
C GLU A 265 4.79 -6.18 -27.11
N TYR A 266 4.51 -6.16 -25.79
CA TYR A 266 5.50 -6.45 -24.75
C TYR A 266 6.05 -7.87 -24.87
N PHE A 267 5.21 -8.87 -25.08
CA PHE A 267 5.63 -10.27 -25.17
C PHE A 267 6.22 -10.63 -26.54
N SER A 268 6.05 -9.81 -27.57
CA SER A 268 6.76 -9.97 -28.85
C SER A 268 8.25 -9.63 -28.75
N VAL A 269 8.67 -8.89 -27.71
CA VAL A 269 10.08 -8.54 -27.49
C VAL A 269 10.83 -9.68 -26.82
N ASP A 270 11.96 -10.09 -27.39
CA ASP A 270 12.79 -11.18 -26.87
C ASP A 270 13.42 -10.87 -25.51
N GLY A 271 13.23 -11.78 -24.58
CA GLY A 271 13.88 -11.80 -23.27
C GLY A 271 13.41 -10.72 -22.32
N ARG A 272 13.38 -11.04 -21.02
CA ARG A 272 12.87 -10.14 -19.97
C ARG A 272 13.58 -8.80 -19.87
N ILE A 273 14.88 -8.77 -20.13
CA ILE A 273 15.64 -7.51 -20.10
C ILE A 273 15.34 -6.66 -21.33
N GLY A 274 15.17 -7.29 -22.50
CA GLY A 274 14.67 -6.62 -23.71
C GLY A 274 13.30 -5.99 -23.46
N GLN A 275 12.36 -6.77 -22.95
CA GLN A 275 11.02 -6.34 -22.57
C GLN A 275 11.03 -5.16 -21.58
N TYR A 276 11.84 -5.25 -20.52
CA TYR A 276 11.97 -4.19 -19.51
C TYR A 276 12.50 -2.89 -20.13
N ARG A 277 13.57 -2.95 -20.91
CA ARG A 277 14.16 -1.77 -21.58
C ARG A 277 13.20 -1.17 -22.59
N TYR A 278 12.55 -2.01 -23.39
CA TYR A 278 11.58 -1.60 -24.38
C TYR A 278 10.40 -0.86 -23.72
N ALA A 279 9.76 -1.47 -22.73
CA ALA A 279 8.63 -0.89 -22.03
C ALA A 279 8.99 0.41 -21.30
N THR A 280 10.16 0.45 -20.64
CA THR A 280 10.64 1.68 -19.98
C THR A 280 10.84 2.80 -20.97
N ARG A 281 11.46 2.52 -22.14
CA ARG A 281 11.65 3.50 -23.20
C ARG A 281 10.32 4.02 -23.75
N LYS A 282 9.39 3.13 -24.09
CA LYS A 282 8.05 3.49 -24.58
C LYS A 282 7.27 4.37 -23.59
N GLY A 283 7.32 4.03 -22.31
CA GLY A 283 6.70 4.84 -21.26
C GLY A 283 7.30 6.25 -21.16
N ILE A 284 8.63 6.37 -21.21
CA ILE A 284 9.31 7.68 -21.19
C ILE A 284 8.99 8.49 -22.44
N GLU A 285 9.05 7.88 -23.63
CA GLU A 285 8.69 8.54 -24.89
C GLU A 285 7.26 9.08 -24.87
N ALA A 286 6.30 8.29 -24.36
CA ALA A 286 4.91 8.71 -24.22
C ALA A 286 4.73 9.90 -23.24
N ILE A 287 5.50 9.94 -22.15
CA ILE A 287 5.53 11.06 -21.20
C ILE A 287 6.07 12.32 -21.87
N ILE A 288 7.21 12.21 -22.55
CA ILE A 288 7.87 13.36 -23.20
C ILE A 288 6.98 13.95 -24.30
N ALA A 289 6.35 13.09 -25.12
CA ALA A 289 5.51 13.51 -26.23
C ALA A 289 4.28 14.35 -25.83
N ARG A 290 3.83 14.24 -24.57
CA ARG A 290 2.65 14.95 -24.06
C ARG A 290 2.96 16.14 -23.15
N GLN A 291 4.24 16.54 -23.02
CA GLN A 291 4.60 17.74 -22.25
C GLN A 291 4.09 19.01 -22.93
N PRO A 292 3.70 20.07 -22.17
CA PRO A 292 3.72 20.19 -20.70
C PRO A 292 2.46 19.69 -19.99
N TRP A 293 1.46 19.26 -20.71
CA TRP A 293 0.13 18.94 -20.16
C TRP A 293 0.00 17.54 -19.57
N TRP A 294 0.94 16.64 -19.88
CA TRP A 294 0.94 15.25 -19.49
C TRP A 294 0.56 15.02 -18.01
N PHE A 295 1.11 15.78 -17.07
CA PHE A 295 0.83 15.57 -15.64
C PHE A 295 -0.65 15.82 -15.30
N PHE A 296 -1.24 16.87 -15.86
CA PHE A 296 -2.64 17.22 -15.59
C PHE A 296 -3.59 16.21 -16.26
N GLU A 297 -3.30 15.79 -17.48
CA GLU A 297 -4.04 14.73 -18.17
C GLU A 297 -4.02 13.44 -17.36
N LYS A 298 -2.85 13.03 -16.87
CA LYS A 298 -2.68 11.84 -16.04
C LYS A 298 -3.41 11.96 -14.71
N LEU A 299 -3.35 13.11 -14.07
CA LEU A 299 -4.05 13.33 -12.81
C LEU A 299 -5.58 13.12 -12.99
N VAL A 300 -6.14 13.65 -14.06
CA VAL A 300 -7.57 13.50 -14.36
C VAL A 300 -7.92 12.06 -14.76
N ALA A 301 -7.07 11.39 -15.53
CA ALA A 301 -7.32 10.03 -16.00
C ALA A 301 -7.16 8.97 -14.90
N GLU A 302 -6.08 9.06 -14.09
CA GLU A 302 -5.73 7.98 -13.15
C GLU A 302 -6.44 8.08 -11.80
N MET A 303 -6.82 9.29 -11.36
CA MET A 303 -7.45 9.45 -10.05
C MET A 303 -8.82 8.78 -9.93
N PRO A 304 -9.70 8.78 -10.94
CA PRO A 304 -10.92 7.99 -10.90
C PRO A 304 -10.67 6.49 -10.71
N HIS A 305 -9.71 5.92 -11.43
CA HIS A 305 -9.34 4.51 -11.29
C HIS A 305 -8.72 4.19 -9.94
N PHE A 306 -7.86 5.07 -9.44
CA PHE A 306 -7.17 4.86 -8.16
C PHE A 306 -8.13 4.93 -6.96
N TRP A 307 -9.09 5.87 -6.98
CA TRP A 307 -10.02 6.10 -5.85
C TRP A 307 -11.41 5.51 -6.06
N GLY A 308 -11.88 5.37 -7.30
CA GLY A 308 -13.26 5.07 -7.62
C GLY A 308 -13.68 3.61 -7.42
N ASP A 309 -12.83 2.68 -7.80
CA ASP A 309 -13.15 1.25 -7.80
C ASP A 309 -12.77 0.53 -6.50
N SER A 310 -13.32 -0.67 -6.31
CA SER A 310 -12.90 -1.59 -5.26
C SER A 310 -12.44 -2.91 -5.86
N GLN A 311 -11.17 -3.27 -5.59
CA GLN A 311 -10.64 -4.58 -6.01
C GLN A 311 -11.46 -5.74 -5.45
N THR A 312 -11.94 -5.61 -4.21
CA THR A 312 -12.82 -6.59 -3.58
C THR A 312 -14.11 -6.79 -4.35
N LEU A 313 -14.75 -5.70 -4.81
CA LEU A 313 -15.96 -5.79 -5.61
C LEU A 313 -15.73 -6.42 -6.98
N ILE A 314 -14.60 -6.11 -7.63
CA ILE A 314 -14.21 -6.73 -8.89
C ILE A 314 -14.08 -8.25 -8.70
N HIS A 315 -13.42 -8.69 -7.64
CA HIS A 315 -13.27 -10.12 -7.36
C HIS A 315 -14.58 -10.79 -6.93
N LEU A 316 -15.40 -10.12 -6.12
CA LEU A 316 -16.72 -10.65 -5.76
C LEU A 316 -17.60 -10.90 -6.99
N ARG A 317 -17.53 -10.03 -8.01
CA ARG A 317 -18.26 -10.23 -9.26
C ARG A 317 -17.71 -11.38 -10.09
N ARG A 318 -16.39 -11.57 -10.14
CA ARG A 318 -15.73 -12.59 -10.97
C ARG A 318 -15.77 -14.01 -10.38
N ARG A 319 -15.76 -14.12 -9.05
CA ARG A 319 -15.60 -15.39 -8.34
C ARG A 319 -16.95 -15.95 -7.92
N ALA A 320 -17.64 -16.70 -8.70
CA ALA A 320 -18.80 -17.54 -8.31
C ALA A 320 -20.03 -16.81 -7.71
N TYR A 321 -19.99 -15.48 -7.54
CA TYR A 321 -21.15 -14.74 -7.06
C TYR A 321 -22.03 -14.23 -8.21
N GLY A 322 -21.56 -14.32 -9.47
CA GLY A 322 -22.31 -13.88 -10.65
C GLY A 322 -23.64 -14.61 -10.89
N GLU A 323 -23.79 -15.82 -10.36
CA GLU A 323 -25.02 -16.61 -10.44
C GLU A 323 -25.95 -16.44 -9.24
N ARG A 324 -25.51 -15.68 -8.21
CA ARG A 324 -26.33 -15.44 -7.02
C ARG A 324 -27.32 -14.31 -7.22
N ALA A 325 -28.40 -14.35 -6.40
CA ALA A 325 -29.46 -13.36 -6.46
C ALA A 325 -28.89 -11.91 -6.45
N PRO A 326 -29.44 -10.99 -7.28
CA PRO A 326 -29.02 -9.59 -7.33
C PRO A 326 -28.95 -8.91 -5.95
N ALA A 327 -29.90 -9.24 -5.05
CA ALA A 327 -29.94 -8.72 -3.68
C ALA A 327 -28.66 -9.01 -2.89
N PHE A 328 -28.07 -10.19 -3.04
CA PHE A 328 -26.80 -10.54 -2.37
C PHE A 328 -25.65 -9.70 -2.91
N THR A 329 -25.57 -9.51 -4.20
CA THR A 329 -24.55 -8.68 -4.86
C THR A 329 -24.63 -7.23 -4.40
N TRP A 330 -25.83 -6.68 -4.30
CA TRP A 330 -26.06 -5.33 -3.80
C TRP A 330 -25.71 -5.19 -2.31
N ALA A 331 -26.07 -6.17 -1.48
CA ALA A 331 -25.70 -6.17 -0.07
C ALA A 331 -24.17 -6.22 0.13
N ALA A 332 -23.48 -7.09 -0.60
CA ALA A 332 -22.02 -7.19 -0.58
C ALA A 332 -21.36 -5.88 -1.07
N ALA A 333 -21.90 -5.27 -2.13
CA ALA A 333 -21.44 -3.97 -2.62
C ALA A 333 -21.62 -2.88 -1.55
N ALA A 334 -22.77 -2.82 -0.88
CA ALA A 334 -23.04 -1.85 0.16
C ALA A 334 -22.07 -2.00 1.36
N VAL A 335 -21.77 -3.22 1.78
CA VAL A 335 -20.81 -3.51 2.87
C VAL A 335 -19.41 -3.00 2.53
N VAL A 336 -18.99 -3.02 1.28
CA VAL A 336 -17.66 -2.54 0.87
C VAL A 336 -17.66 -1.03 0.62
N VAL A 337 -18.66 -0.52 -0.12
CA VAL A 337 -18.68 0.87 -0.61
C VAL A 337 -19.06 1.87 0.48
N LEU A 338 -20.09 1.59 1.29
CA LEU A 338 -20.55 2.57 2.28
C LEU A 338 -19.48 2.93 3.34
N PRO A 339 -18.77 1.96 3.95
CA PRO A 339 -17.67 2.30 4.86
C PRO A 339 -16.54 3.07 4.16
N TYR A 340 -16.25 2.72 2.89
CA TYR A 340 -15.23 3.41 2.12
C TYR A 340 -15.60 4.89 1.90
N LEU A 341 -16.81 5.18 1.46
CA LEU A 341 -17.32 6.54 1.26
C LEU A 341 -17.34 7.34 2.58
N ALA A 342 -17.80 6.71 3.67
CA ALA A 342 -17.80 7.33 4.98
C ALA A 342 -16.37 7.70 5.43
N VAL A 343 -15.42 6.82 5.23
CA VAL A 343 -14.01 7.06 5.55
C VAL A 343 -13.43 8.17 4.69
N LEU A 344 -13.72 8.22 3.39
CA LEU A 344 -13.26 9.30 2.50
C LEU A 344 -13.84 10.66 2.89
N GLY A 345 -15.12 10.73 3.25
CA GLY A 345 -15.75 11.96 3.75
C GLY A 345 -15.08 12.45 5.04
N LEU A 346 -14.85 11.55 6.00
CA LEU A 346 -14.14 11.87 7.23
C LEU A 346 -12.67 12.23 7.01
N PHE A 347 -12.01 11.60 6.03
CA PHE A 347 -10.64 11.92 5.62
C PHE A 347 -10.54 13.37 5.11
N ALA A 348 -11.46 13.80 4.23
CA ALA A 348 -11.50 15.18 3.75
C ALA A 348 -11.65 16.19 4.91
N VAL A 349 -12.57 15.91 5.85
CA VAL A 349 -12.74 16.72 7.07
C VAL A 349 -11.47 16.72 7.92
N GLY A 350 -10.85 15.57 8.10
CA GLY A 350 -9.62 15.41 8.89
C GLY A 350 -8.45 16.16 8.28
N LEU A 351 -8.27 16.07 6.96
CA LEU A 351 -7.21 16.77 6.26
C LEU A 351 -7.37 18.29 6.34
N ALA A 352 -8.62 18.79 6.27
CA ALA A 352 -8.92 20.21 6.41
C ALA A 352 -8.64 20.75 7.82
N ARG A 353 -8.96 19.99 8.84
CA ARG A 353 -8.96 20.46 10.24
C ARG A 353 -7.69 20.13 11.01
N THR A 354 -6.95 19.09 10.60
CA THR A 354 -5.77 18.63 11.33
C THR A 354 -4.54 19.46 10.95
N PRO A 355 -3.90 20.19 11.88
CA PRO A 355 -2.65 20.89 11.58
C PRO A 355 -1.56 19.88 11.23
N ILE A 356 -0.78 20.16 10.20
CA ILE A 356 0.31 19.30 9.78
C ILE A 356 1.58 19.68 10.55
N ASP A 357 1.82 19.00 11.65
CA ASP A 357 3.09 19.03 12.36
C ASP A 357 4.10 18.05 11.73
N ARG A 358 5.32 18.04 12.26
CA ARG A 358 6.39 17.19 11.73
C ARG A 358 6.02 15.70 11.64
N ARG A 359 5.32 15.13 12.64
CA ARG A 359 4.97 13.69 12.65
C ARG A 359 3.86 13.38 11.67
N ARG A 360 2.86 14.26 11.60
CA ARG A 360 1.78 14.16 10.60
C ARG A 360 2.29 14.41 9.20
N ALA A 361 3.34 15.26 9.04
CA ALA A 361 4.00 15.48 7.75
C ALA A 361 4.66 14.22 7.19
N LEU A 362 5.16 13.29 8.02
CA LEU A 362 5.64 12.00 7.55
C LEU A 362 4.51 11.18 6.92
N VAL A 363 3.35 11.11 7.59
CA VAL A 363 2.19 10.34 7.11
C VAL A 363 1.57 11.00 5.87
N ALA A 364 1.39 12.32 5.89
CA ALA A 364 0.87 13.10 4.77
C ALA A 364 1.83 13.08 3.56
N GLY A 365 3.14 13.16 3.81
CA GLY A 365 4.18 13.08 2.79
C GLY A 365 4.21 11.72 2.09
N PHE A 366 4.04 10.64 2.84
CA PHE A 366 3.89 9.31 2.24
C PHE A 366 2.63 9.19 1.39
N LEU A 367 1.49 9.69 1.91
CA LEU A 367 0.24 9.71 1.15
C LEU A 367 0.41 10.46 -0.18
N ALA A 368 0.95 11.67 -0.14
CA ALA A 368 1.20 12.49 -1.32
C ALA A 368 2.17 11.81 -2.30
N TYR A 369 3.32 11.32 -1.78
CA TYR A 369 4.30 10.58 -2.57
C TYR A 369 3.66 9.40 -3.31
N TYR A 370 2.88 8.59 -2.59
CA TYR A 370 2.31 7.37 -3.14
C TYR A 370 1.23 7.64 -4.19
N VAL A 371 0.38 8.65 -3.97
CA VAL A 371 -0.59 9.12 -4.96
C VAL A 371 0.13 9.64 -6.21
N LEU A 372 1.12 10.52 -6.05
CA LEU A 372 1.88 11.08 -7.18
C LEU A 372 2.61 9.99 -7.98
N LEU A 373 3.17 8.99 -7.31
CA LEU A 373 3.82 7.85 -7.98
C LEU A 373 2.83 7.12 -8.90
N HIS A 374 1.58 6.94 -8.47
CA HIS A 374 0.55 6.24 -9.26
C HIS A 374 -0.08 7.13 -10.34
N VAL A 375 -0.01 8.44 -10.22
CA VAL A 375 -0.28 9.35 -11.35
C VAL A 375 0.76 9.15 -12.44
N VAL A 376 2.04 9.04 -12.08
CA VAL A 376 3.14 8.84 -13.05
C VAL A 376 3.09 7.47 -13.71
N ALA A 377 2.86 6.43 -12.93
CA ALA A 377 2.88 5.05 -13.41
C ALA A 377 1.50 4.61 -13.92
N TYR A 378 0.66 4.14 -13.02
CA TYR A 378 -0.64 3.55 -13.35
C TYR A 378 -1.53 3.51 -12.11
N GLY A 379 -2.75 4.01 -12.22
CA GLY A 379 -3.76 4.00 -11.16
C GLY A 379 -4.61 2.73 -11.22
N PHE A 380 -4.56 1.93 -10.14
CA PHE A 380 -5.39 0.73 -10.00
C PHE A 380 -5.97 0.64 -8.59
N PRO A 381 -7.22 0.16 -8.38
CA PRO A 381 -7.89 0.21 -7.07
C PRO A 381 -7.10 -0.38 -5.92
N ARG A 382 -6.45 -1.53 -6.11
CA ARG A 382 -5.66 -2.18 -5.05
C ARG A 382 -4.39 -1.41 -4.66
N TYR A 383 -3.90 -0.53 -5.54
CA TYR A 383 -2.69 0.22 -5.26
C TYR A 383 -2.89 1.30 -4.20
N ARG A 384 -4.13 1.65 -3.82
CA ARG A 384 -4.38 2.53 -2.69
C ARG A 384 -4.26 1.84 -1.32
N LEU A 385 -4.26 0.50 -1.25
CA LEU A 385 -4.20 -0.23 0.03
C LEU A 385 -3.07 0.24 0.95
N PRO A 386 -1.82 0.47 0.48
CA PRO A 386 -0.73 0.93 1.33
C PRO A 386 -0.97 2.27 2.02
N ILE A 387 -1.77 3.14 1.43
CA ILE A 387 -2.10 4.46 1.98
C ILE A 387 -3.41 4.50 2.76
N LEU A 388 -4.24 3.45 2.71
CA LEU A 388 -5.50 3.43 3.48
C LEU A 388 -5.30 3.68 4.98
N PRO A 389 -4.29 3.13 5.68
CA PRO A 389 -4.10 3.48 7.07
C PRO A 389 -3.75 4.97 7.31
N ALA A 390 -3.07 5.65 6.36
CA ALA A 390 -2.91 7.11 6.42
C ALA A 390 -4.26 7.83 6.29
N VAL A 391 -5.11 7.38 5.36
CA VAL A 391 -6.48 7.89 5.20
C VAL A 391 -7.27 7.67 6.49
N PHE A 392 -7.18 6.50 7.12
CA PHE A 392 -7.86 6.19 8.39
C PHE A 392 -7.40 7.09 9.55
N LEU A 393 -6.11 7.40 9.62
CA LEU A 393 -5.56 8.28 10.64
C LEU A 393 -6.11 9.71 10.52
N PHE A 394 -6.17 10.27 9.31
CA PHE A 394 -6.77 11.58 9.09
C PHE A 394 -8.30 11.53 9.28
N ALA A 395 -8.99 10.50 8.82
CA ALA A 395 -10.42 10.31 9.04
C ALA A 395 -10.75 10.24 10.54
N ALA A 396 -9.97 9.48 11.31
CA ALA A 396 -10.10 9.40 12.75
C ALA A 396 -9.87 10.75 13.45
N ALA A 397 -8.88 11.51 13.00
CA ALA A 397 -8.65 12.88 13.49
C ALA A 397 -9.83 13.81 13.16
N GLY A 398 -10.42 13.69 11.98
CA GLY A 398 -11.62 14.42 11.58
C GLY A 398 -12.83 14.08 12.45
N TRP A 399 -13.02 12.80 12.74
CA TRP A 399 -14.09 12.31 13.61
C TRP A 399 -13.96 12.79 15.06
N VAL A 400 -12.78 12.65 15.65
CA VAL A 400 -12.51 13.04 17.05
C VAL A 400 -12.50 14.56 17.20
N GLY A 401 -11.84 15.29 16.30
CA GLY A 401 -11.74 16.75 16.33
C GLY A 401 -13.07 17.47 16.07
N GLY A 402 -14.03 16.82 15.41
CA GLY A 402 -15.38 17.36 15.25
C GLY A 402 -16.17 17.47 16.56
N ARG A 403 -15.73 16.75 17.61
CA ARG A 403 -16.31 16.80 18.96
C ARG A 403 -15.62 17.80 19.91
N GLU A 404 -14.35 18.11 19.62
CA GLU A 404 -13.59 19.13 20.36
C GLU A 404 -13.60 20.40 19.49
N ARG A 405 -14.15 21.52 19.97
CA ARG A 405 -14.17 22.83 19.28
C ARG A 405 -12.73 23.28 18.97
N SER A 406 -12.14 22.75 17.93
CA SER A 406 -10.83 23.14 17.42
C SER A 406 -10.99 24.31 16.46
N LEU A 407 -10.04 25.23 16.50
CA LEU A 407 -9.91 26.45 15.70
C LEU A 407 -10.38 26.24 14.26
N ALA A 408 -11.27 27.11 13.78
CA ALA A 408 -11.74 27.06 12.40
C ALA A 408 -10.54 27.05 11.42
N PRO A 409 -10.47 26.11 10.49
CA PRO A 409 -9.36 26.05 9.54
C PRO A 409 -9.35 27.32 8.67
N GLY A 410 -8.17 27.86 8.39
CA GLY A 410 -8.02 29.00 7.47
C GLY A 410 -8.63 28.70 6.09
N LEU A 411 -9.08 29.73 5.40
CA LEU A 411 -9.82 29.63 4.13
C LEU A 411 -9.14 28.72 3.13
N GLY A 412 -7.82 28.79 2.94
CA GLY A 412 -7.07 27.95 1.99
C GLY A 412 -7.15 26.44 2.29
N ARG A 413 -7.19 26.05 3.58
CA ARG A 413 -7.34 24.64 3.96
C ARG A 413 -8.77 24.13 3.73
N ARG A 414 -9.78 24.99 3.91
CA ARG A 414 -11.18 24.64 3.56
C ARG A 414 -11.32 24.44 2.07
N VAL A 415 -10.78 25.34 1.26
CA VAL A 415 -10.80 25.24 -0.20
C VAL A 415 -10.11 23.97 -0.67
N LEU A 416 -8.91 23.65 -0.16
CA LEU A 416 -8.20 22.43 -0.48
C LEU A 416 -8.99 21.16 -0.09
N ALA A 417 -9.61 21.15 1.09
CA ALA A 417 -10.41 20.01 1.53
C ALA A 417 -11.68 19.83 0.70
N TYR A 418 -12.36 20.91 0.34
CA TYR A 418 -13.52 20.84 -0.54
C TYR A 418 -13.15 20.50 -1.96
N ALA A 419 -12.02 20.99 -2.48
CA ALA A 419 -11.49 20.61 -3.79
C ALA A 419 -11.13 19.12 -3.83
N LEU A 420 -10.47 18.59 -2.79
CA LEU A 420 -10.16 17.17 -2.66
C LEU A 420 -11.43 16.32 -2.50
N ALA A 421 -12.39 16.75 -1.68
CA ALA A 421 -13.65 16.04 -1.51
C ALA A 421 -14.50 16.07 -2.81
N GLY A 422 -14.54 17.20 -3.48
CA GLY A 422 -15.20 17.36 -4.79
C GLY A 422 -14.49 16.55 -5.89
N GLY A 423 -13.16 16.58 -5.95
CA GLY A 423 -12.37 15.76 -6.86
C GLY A 423 -12.55 14.27 -6.62
N LEU A 424 -12.56 13.84 -5.35
CA LEU A 424 -12.86 12.46 -4.96
C LEU A 424 -14.30 12.06 -5.33
N ALA A 425 -15.28 12.92 -5.08
CA ALA A 425 -16.68 12.68 -5.45
C ALA A 425 -16.85 12.59 -6.97
N LEU A 426 -16.21 13.48 -7.73
CA LEU A 426 -16.21 13.45 -9.19
C LEU A 426 -15.50 12.21 -9.74
N SER A 427 -14.43 11.74 -9.10
CA SER A 427 -13.72 10.53 -9.51
C SER A 427 -14.50 9.23 -9.22
N LEU A 428 -15.43 9.25 -8.26
CA LEU A 428 -16.29 8.11 -7.95
C LEU A 428 -17.41 7.88 -8.98
N VAL A 429 -17.86 8.92 -9.66
CA VAL A 429 -18.99 8.85 -10.60
C VAL A 429 -18.64 8.13 -11.90
N PRO A 430 -17.54 8.45 -12.62
CA PRO A 430 -17.18 7.77 -13.88
C PRO A 430 -16.77 6.31 -13.68
N GLY A 431 -15.92 6.01 -12.70
CA GLY A 431 -15.45 4.64 -12.44
C GLY A 431 -16.59 3.69 -12.09
N TYR A 432 -17.63 4.18 -11.43
CA TYR A 432 -18.84 3.40 -11.16
C TYR A 432 -19.70 3.16 -12.41
N ALA A 433 -19.83 4.18 -13.28
CA ALA A 433 -20.62 4.09 -14.50
C ALA A 433 -19.96 3.16 -15.55
N GLU A 434 -18.65 3.23 -15.74
CA GLU A 434 -17.92 2.36 -16.68
C GLU A 434 -17.93 0.89 -16.22
N ASN A 435 -17.78 0.62 -14.93
CA ASN A 435 -17.84 -0.76 -14.41
C ASN A 435 -19.26 -1.36 -14.44
N VAL A 436 -20.30 -0.52 -14.44
CA VAL A 436 -21.68 -0.97 -14.60
C VAL A 436 -22.05 -1.10 -16.08
N ALA A 437 -21.54 -0.23 -16.97
CA ALA A 437 -21.90 -0.18 -18.38
C ALA A 437 -21.09 -1.14 -19.26
N HIS A 438 -19.85 -1.50 -18.89
CA HIS A 438 -18.99 -2.37 -19.69
C HIS A 438 -18.41 -3.54 -18.88
N PRO A 439 -19.18 -4.63 -18.68
CA PRO A 439 -18.64 -5.86 -18.11
C PRO A 439 -17.55 -6.51 -18.99
N ALA A 440 -17.42 -6.08 -20.26
CA ALA A 440 -16.52 -6.68 -21.25
C ALA A 440 -15.03 -6.26 -21.14
N PHE A 441 -14.69 -5.16 -20.47
CA PHE A 441 -13.28 -4.70 -20.38
C PHE A 441 -12.36 -5.59 -19.54
N HIS A 442 -12.89 -6.67 -18.98
CA HIS A 442 -12.14 -7.56 -18.09
C HIS A 442 -12.30 -9.06 -18.38
N THR A 443 -12.84 -9.44 -19.54
CA THR A 443 -13.16 -10.85 -19.83
C THR A 443 -12.08 -11.64 -20.57
N SER A 444 -10.93 -11.08 -20.87
CA SER A 444 -9.88 -11.83 -21.56
C SER A 444 -8.63 -11.94 -20.71
N HIS A 445 -8.58 -12.92 -19.84
CA HIS A 445 -7.37 -13.68 -19.44
C HIS A 445 -7.83 -14.84 -18.55
N ASP A 446 -8.34 -15.88 -19.19
CA ASP A 446 -8.27 -17.26 -18.69
C ASP A 446 -6.85 -17.82 -18.82
#